data_51653c18c955dd6a37fa08ec5f9bd60f
#
_entry.id   51653c18c955dd6a37fa08ec5f9bd60f
#
_cell.length_a   1.000
_cell.length_b   1.000
_cell.length_c   1.000
_cell.angle_alpha   90.00
_cell.angle_beta   90.00
_cell.angle_gamma   90.00
#
_symmetry.space_group_name_H-M   'P 1'
#
loop_
_entity.id
_entity.type
_entity.pdbx_description
1 polymer ?
#
loop_
_entity_poly.entity_id
_entity_poly.type
_entity_poly.pdbx_seq_one_letter_code
_entity_poly.pdbx_strand_id
1 'polypeptide(L)'
;MIGLFKKKEQNVKIDLLNSLNWIKNLDKQKLQLCKQDIEKRLSQSKLVHKFLKSGKGKNLLNSIFLEMIDIGFPEMPSKIELDLLIEIFSPETLNQIFFNPSNGLNNSNHSGIFKQTVQINEKYGYVVAPKGIVLIVGSSNTILPVITSIILSYICGNVSVCQLSRLNKGIIKKFIDGIPSDCNNYVHYINLDHNVPSDENILKELLVQVPWNVINVWGGEEANNFYFQNV
;
A
#
# COMPACT_ATOMS: atom_id res chain seq x y z
N MET A 1 26.19 -8.73 -22.19
CA MET A 1 26.63 -8.78 -20.77
C MET A 1 25.59 -7.98 -19.98
N ILE A 2 24.55 -8.65 -19.49
CA ILE A 2 23.40 -8.04 -18.80
C ILE A 2 23.72 -8.12 -17.30
N GLY A 3 24.03 -6.96 -16.70
CA GLY A 3 24.33 -6.86 -15.28
C GLY A 3 23.06 -7.08 -14.46
N LEU A 4 22.95 -8.24 -13.84
CA LEU A 4 21.98 -8.56 -12.79
C LEU A 4 22.28 -7.72 -11.56
N PHE A 5 21.56 -6.63 -11.38
CA PHE A 5 21.47 -5.96 -10.09
C PHE A 5 20.65 -6.84 -9.15
N LYS A 6 21.32 -7.70 -8.41
CA LYS A 6 20.77 -8.32 -7.21
C LYS A 6 20.55 -7.21 -6.17
N LYS A 7 19.32 -6.68 -6.06
CA LYS A 7 18.90 -5.95 -4.87
C LYS A 7 19.05 -6.91 -3.70
N LYS A 8 20.01 -6.65 -2.79
CA LYS A 8 20.18 -7.36 -1.53
C LYS A 8 18.85 -7.30 -0.79
N GLU A 9 18.28 -8.47 -0.49
CA GLU A 9 17.21 -8.59 0.50
C GLU A 9 17.76 -8.05 1.82
N GLN A 10 17.36 -6.85 2.19
CA GLN A 10 17.57 -6.37 3.54
C GLN A 10 16.59 -7.12 4.44
N ASN A 11 17.04 -8.26 4.95
CA ASN A 11 16.48 -8.87 6.14
C ASN A 11 16.81 -7.93 7.31
N VAL A 12 15.94 -6.96 7.55
CA VAL A 12 16.09 -6.02 8.64
C VAL A 12 15.68 -6.76 9.92
N LYS A 13 16.63 -7.43 10.57
CA LYS A 13 16.65 -7.50 12.03
C LYS A 13 16.92 -6.06 12.45
N ILE A 14 15.91 -5.39 12.96
CA ILE A 14 16.01 -3.97 13.32
C ILE A 14 16.85 -3.90 14.59
N ASP A 15 18.16 -3.65 14.45
CA ASP A 15 18.97 -3.06 15.50
C ASP A 15 18.37 -1.68 15.82
N LEU A 16 18.19 -1.34 17.08
CA LEU A 16 17.59 -0.06 17.53
C LEU A 16 18.26 1.17 16.91
N LEU A 17 19.55 1.13 16.62
CA LEU A 17 20.30 2.17 15.90
C LEU A 17 19.91 2.29 14.43
N ASN A 18 19.52 1.19 13.79
CA ASN A 18 18.98 1.19 12.42
C ASN A 18 17.53 1.67 12.37
N SER A 19 16.76 1.55 13.46
CA SER A 19 15.36 2.00 13.52
C SER A 19 15.22 3.50 13.38
N LEU A 20 16.05 4.29 14.06
CA LEU A 20 16.04 5.75 13.97
C LEU A 20 16.36 6.27 12.55
N ASN A 21 17.33 5.65 11.88
CA ASN A 21 17.67 5.99 10.51
C ASN A 21 16.56 5.59 9.54
N TRP A 22 15.91 4.47 9.79
CA TRP A 22 14.77 4.02 9.00
C TRP A 22 13.56 4.96 9.17
N ILE A 23 13.21 5.36 10.40
CA ILE A 23 12.14 6.33 10.69
C ILE A 23 12.42 7.67 9.99
N LYS A 24 13.66 8.20 10.10
CA LYS A 24 14.06 9.41 9.38
C LYS A 24 13.92 9.28 7.86
N ASN A 25 14.18 8.10 7.33
CA ASN A 25 13.99 7.85 5.90
C ASN A 25 12.51 7.83 5.50
N LEU A 26 11.63 7.26 6.34
CA LEU A 26 10.18 7.32 6.13
C LEU A 26 9.67 8.77 6.10
N ASP A 27 10.11 9.60 7.03
CA ASP A 27 9.75 11.02 7.06
C ASP A 27 10.23 11.78 5.82
N LYS A 28 11.45 11.49 5.35
CA LYS A 28 11.98 12.06 4.11
C LYS A 28 11.14 11.63 2.91
N GLN A 29 10.78 10.37 2.80
CA GLN A 29 9.95 9.85 1.72
C GLN A 29 8.53 10.42 1.77
N LYS A 30 7.93 10.53 2.97
CA LYS A 30 6.66 11.22 3.19
C LYS A 30 6.69 12.63 2.62
N LEU A 31 7.72 13.42 2.96
CA LEU A 31 7.88 14.78 2.44
C LEU A 31 8.06 14.81 0.92
N GLN A 32 8.78 13.86 0.34
CA GLN A 32 8.95 13.75 -1.11
C GLN A 32 7.63 13.41 -1.80
N LEU A 33 6.89 12.44 -1.27
CA LEU A 33 5.63 11.99 -1.87
C LEU A 33 4.54 13.04 -1.75
N CYS A 34 4.47 13.74 -0.61
CA CYS A 34 3.57 14.85 -0.41
C CYS A 34 3.79 16.02 -1.38
N LYS A 35 5.02 16.20 -1.90
CA LYS A 35 5.33 17.23 -2.92
C LYS A 35 4.91 16.83 -4.32
N GLN A 36 4.60 15.56 -4.57
CA GLN A 36 4.10 15.12 -5.87
C GLN A 36 2.62 15.47 -6.01
N ASP A 37 2.23 15.81 -7.23
CA ASP A 37 0.84 16.05 -7.56
C ASP A 37 0.02 14.75 -7.50
N ILE A 38 -1.20 14.83 -6.97
CA ILE A 38 -2.15 13.71 -6.95
C ILE A 38 -2.49 13.25 -8.37
N GLU A 39 -2.60 14.17 -9.32
CA GLU A 39 -2.88 13.84 -10.72
C GLU A 39 -1.78 12.99 -11.35
N LYS A 40 -0.52 13.26 -11.00
CA LYS A 40 0.61 12.43 -11.43
C LYS A 40 0.47 11.01 -10.88
N ARG A 41 0.16 10.84 -9.60
CA ARG A 41 -0.02 9.52 -8.96
C ARG A 41 -1.23 8.77 -9.54
N LEU A 42 -2.33 9.47 -9.80
CA LEU A 42 -3.50 8.91 -10.47
C LEU A 42 -3.20 8.49 -11.91
N SER A 43 -2.45 9.30 -12.66
CA SER A 43 -2.06 8.94 -14.03
C SER A 43 -1.20 7.69 -14.07
N GLN A 44 -0.28 7.51 -13.12
CA GLN A 44 0.49 6.27 -12.99
C GLN A 44 -0.42 5.08 -12.67
N SER A 45 -1.42 5.23 -11.81
CA SER A 45 -2.38 4.17 -11.51
C SER A 45 -3.20 3.76 -12.74
N LYS A 46 -3.57 4.72 -13.59
CA LYS A 46 -4.22 4.43 -14.90
C LYS A 46 -3.27 3.68 -15.87
N LEU A 47 -1.95 3.95 -15.81
CA LEU A 47 -0.96 3.19 -16.56
C LEU A 47 -0.87 1.73 -16.07
N VAL A 48 -1.03 1.51 -14.75
CA VAL A 48 -1.11 0.15 -14.19
C VAL A 48 -2.27 -0.63 -14.80
N HIS A 49 -3.47 -0.04 -14.89
CA HIS A 49 -4.62 -0.69 -15.53
C HIS A 49 -4.33 -1.12 -16.98
N LYS A 50 -3.78 -0.19 -17.78
CA LYS A 50 -3.39 -0.47 -19.16
C LYS A 50 -2.34 -1.59 -19.24
N PHE A 51 -1.39 -1.59 -18.33
CA PHE A 51 -0.36 -2.64 -18.25
C PHE A 51 -0.99 -3.99 -17.90
N LEU A 52 -1.84 -4.07 -16.88
CA LEU A 52 -2.47 -5.33 -16.46
C LEU A 52 -3.30 -5.98 -17.58
N LYS A 53 -3.91 -5.16 -18.45
CA LYS A 53 -4.63 -5.65 -19.65
C LYS A 53 -3.70 -6.05 -20.81
N SER A 54 -2.44 -5.70 -20.78
CA SER A 54 -1.44 -6.07 -21.81
C SER A 54 -0.99 -7.53 -21.68
N GLY A 55 -0.31 -8.06 -22.71
CA GLY A 55 0.28 -9.40 -22.65
C GLY A 55 1.27 -9.57 -21.50
N LYS A 56 2.09 -8.55 -21.21
CA LYS A 56 3.03 -8.59 -20.06
C LYS A 56 2.31 -8.59 -18.72
N GLY A 57 1.26 -7.79 -18.57
CA GLY A 57 0.46 -7.75 -17.36
C GLY A 57 -0.30 -9.06 -17.13
N LYS A 58 -0.88 -9.64 -18.18
CA LYS A 58 -1.52 -10.97 -18.11
C LYS A 58 -0.54 -12.06 -17.68
N ASN A 59 0.71 -12.01 -18.16
CA ASN A 59 1.75 -12.96 -17.73
C ASN A 59 2.10 -12.77 -16.26
N LEU A 60 2.19 -11.54 -15.77
CA LEU A 60 2.40 -11.26 -14.35
C LEU A 60 1.24 -11.82 -13.50
N LEU A 61 -0.01 -11.51 -13.86
CA LEU A 61 -1.19 -12.00 -13.14
C LEU A 61 -1.28 -13.53 -13.16
N ASN A 62 -1.00 -14.17 -14.30
CA ASN A 62 -0.98 -15.63 -14.40
C ASN A 62 0.12 -16.25 -13.52
N SER A 63 1.31 -15.63 -13.46
CA SER A 63 2.38 -16.09 -12.58
C SER A 63 2.02 -15.93 -11.09
N ILE A 64 1.28 -14.88 -10.75
CA ILE A 64 0.75 -14.67 -9.39
C ILE A 64 -0.34 -15.71 -9.08
N PHE A 65 -1.26 -15.93 -10.01
CA PHE A 65 -2.30 -16.94 -9.86
C PHE A 65 -1.73 -18.33 -9.56
N LEU A 66 -0.74 -18.78 -10.34
CA LEU A 66 -0.10 -20.08 -10.14
C LEU A 66 0.58 -20.17 -8.76
N GLU A 67 1.23 -19.09 -8.31
CA GLU A 67 1.85 -19.03 -6.99
C GLU A 67 0.80 -19.06 -5.86
N MET A 68 -0.36 -18.38 -6.03
CA MET A 68 -1.48 -18.48 -5.09
C MET A 68 -1.98 -19.92 -4.94
N ILE A 69 -2.17 -20.63 -6.05
CA ILE A 69 -2.60 -22.02 -6.04
C ILE A 69 -1.56 -22.92 -5.37
N ASP A 70 -0.28 -22.73 -5.67
CA ASP A 70 0.82 -23.53 -5.11
C ASP A 70 0.91 -23.40 -3.59
N ILE A 71 0.63 -22.23 -3.03
CA ILE A 71 0.60 -22.02 -1.57
C ILE A 71 -0.76 -22.33 -0.91
N GLY A 72 -1.72 -22.85 -1.67
CA GLY A 72 -2.99 -23.40 -1.15
C GLY A 72 -4.18 -22.44 -1.18
N PHE A 73 -4.13 -21.32 -1.91
CA PHE A 73 -5.31 -20.49 -2.14
C PHE A 73 -6.33 -21.23 -3.04
N PRO A 74 -7.64 -21.12 -2.76
CA PRO A 74 -8.64 -21.71 -3.63
C PRO A 74 -8.66 -21.06 -5.02
N GLU A 75 -8.82 -21.86 -6.07
CA GLU A 75 -8.70 -21.42 -7.45
C GLU A 75 -9.70 -20.31 -7.82
N MET A 76 -10.98 -20.53 -7.55
CA MET A 76 -12.02 -19.56 -7.93
C MET A 76 -11.89 -18.22 -7.20
N PRO A 77 -11.73 -18.17 -5.86
CA PRO A 77 -11.45 -16.91 -5.17
C PRO A 77 -10.20 -16.19 -5.67
N SER A 78 -9.11 -16.91 -5.93
CA SER A 78 -7.87 -16.33 -6.45
C SER A 78 -8.08 -15.64 -7.80
N LYS A 79 -8.84 -16.25 -8.69
CA LYS A 79 -9.18 -15.68 -9.98
C LYS A 79 -10.01 -14.41 -9.83
N ILE A 80 -11.03 -14.45 -8.96
CA ILE A 80 -11.87 -13.28 -8.66
C ILE A 80 -11.03 -12.13 -8.09
N GLU A 81 -10.12 -12.40 -7.15
CA GLU A 81 -9.23 -11.36 -6.59
C GLU A 81 -8.38 -10.69 -7.65
N LEU A 82 -7.81 -11.44 -8.59
CA LEU A 82 -6.99 -10.88 -9.67
C LEU A 82 -7.83 -10.08 -10.69
N ASP A 83 -9.04 -10.51 -10.99
CA ASP A 83 -9.96 -9.76 -11.83
C ASP A 83 -10.37 -8.44 -11.17
N LEU A 84 -10.67 -8.46 -9.86
CA LEU A 84 -10.99 -7.27 -9.08
C LEU A 84 -9.78 -6.31 -8.97
N LEU A 85 -8.55 -6.82 -8.90
CA LEU A 85 -7.36 -5.97 -8.94
C LEU A 85 -7.28 -5.15 -10.25
N ILE A 86 -7.64 -5.75 -11.39
CA ILE A 86 -7.68 -5.02 -12.66
C ILE A 86 -8.72 -3.90 -12.59
N GLU A 87 -9.91 -4.19 -12.06
CA GLU A 87 -11.02 -3.23 -11.99
C GLU A 87 -10.74 -2.06 -11.02
N ILE A 88 -10.04 -2.30 -9.91
CA ILE A 88 -9.66 -1.23 -8.97
C ILE A 88 -8.80 -0.16 -9.64
N PHE A 89 -7.94 -0.56 -10.58
CA PHE A 89 -7.10 0.37 -11.34
C PHE A 89 -7.82 1.00 -12.54
N SER A 90 -9.06 0.63 -12.82
CA SER A 90 -9.78 1.21 -13.95
C SER A 90 -9.95 2.72 -13.77
N PRO A 91 -9.87 3.51 -14.84
CA PRO A 91 -10.11 4.95 -14.77
C PRO A 91 -11.47 5.29 -14.18
N GLU A 92 -12.49 4.47 -14.45
CA GLU A 92 -13.85 4.61 -13.95
C GLU A 92 -13.88 4.45 -12.44
N THR A 93 -13.30 3.38 -11.89
CA THR A 93 -13.25 3.12 -10.45
C THR A 93 -12.44 4.18 -9.72
N LEU A 94 -11.26 4.55 -10.24
CA LEU A 94 -10.44 5.59 -9.65
C LEU A 94 -11.15 6.96 -9.67
N ASN A 95 -11.85 7.29 -10.74
CA ASN A 95 -12.64 8.51 -10.81
C ASN A 95 -13.80 8.48 -9.80
N GLN A 96 -14.48 7.36 -9.62
CA GLN A 96 -15.53 7.22 -8.60
C GLN A 96 -14.96 7.39 -7.18
N ILE A 97 -13.81 6.81 -6.88
CA ILE A 97 -13.18 6.90 -5.55
C ILE A 97 -12.75 8.34 -5.26
N PHE A 98 -12.09 9.00 -6.22
CA PHE A 98 -11.40 10.27 -5.96
C PHE A 98 -12.17 11.51 -6.41
N PHE A 99 -13.12 11.39 -7.35
CA PHE A 99 -13.79 12.54 -7.98
C PHE A 99 -15.31 12.43 -8.03
N ASN A 100 -15.93 11.42 -7.39
CA ASN A 100 -17.39 11.33 -7.39
C ASN A 100 -18.01 12.49 -6.58
N PRO A 101 -19.02 13.22 -7.12
CA PRO A 101 -19.72 14.27 -6.41
C PRO A 101 -20.30 13.88 -5.07
N SER A 102 -20.82 12.66 -4.98
CA SER A 102 -21.38 12.11 -3.74
C SER A 102 -20.32 11.90 -2.65
N ASN A 103 -19.04 11.79 -3.02
CA ASN A 103 -17.92 11.68 -2.06
C ASN A 103 -17.35 13.06 -1.67
N GLY A 104 -17.97 14.15 -2.12
CA GLY A 104 -17.54 15.50 -1.77
C GLY A 104 -16.24 15.98 -2.42
N LEU A 105 -15.71 15.25 -3.40
CA LEU A 105 -14.41 15.57 -4.03
C LEU A 105 -14.53 16.40 -5.31
N ASN A 106 -15.72 16.85 -5.67
CA ASN A 106 -16.04 17.42 -6.97
C ASN A 106 -15.89 18.92 -7.05
N ASN A 107 -15.05 19.60 -6.60
CA ASN A 107 -14.69 20.96 -6.99
C ASN A 107 -13.37 21.37 -6.35
N SER A 108 -12.33 20.59 -6.68
CA SER A 108 -11.01 20.94 -6.20
C SER A 108 -10.39 21.96 -7.14
N ASN A 109 -10.36 23.20 -6.72
CA ASN A 109 -9.33 24.10 -7.17
C ASN A 109 -8.01 23.55 -6.66
N HIS A 110 -7.26 22.90 -7.53
CA HIS A 110 -5.92 22.37 -7.24
C HIS A 110 -4.96 23.55 -6.98
N SER A 111 -4.99 24.09 -5.80
CA SER A 111 -4.00 25.07 -5.39
C SER A 111 -2.97 24.41 -4.48
N GLY A 112 -1.88 24.00 -5.09
CA GLY A 112 -0.60 23.69 -4.43
C GLY A 112 -0.54 22.41 -3.60
N ILE A 113 0.50 21.79 -3.74
CA ILE A 113 1.32 20.70 -3.16
C ILE A 113 0.66 19.79 -2.08
N PHE A 114 -0.31 20.23 -1.28
CA PHE A 114 -0.76 19.48 -0.10
C PHE A 114 -2.27 19.42 0.14
N LYS A 115 -3.08 20.12 -0.66
CA LYS A 115 -4.47 20.34 -0.27
C LYS A 115 -5.42 20.15 -1.45
N GLN A 116 -6.22 19.13 -1.37
CA GLN A 116 -7.45 19.06 -2.13
C GLN A 116 -8.55 19.72 -1.30
N THR A 117 -9.00 20.90 -1.69
CA THR A 117 -10.10 21.57 -1.01
C THR A 117 -11.41 21.09 -1.62
N VAL A 118 -12.25 20.52 -0.79
CA VAL A 118 -13.62 20.14 -1.19
C VAL A 118 -14.56 21.16 -0.61
N GLN A 119 -15.27 21.87 -1.48
CA GLN A 119 -16.26 22.84 -1.05
C GLN A 119 -17.62 22.15 -0.92
N ILE A 120 -18.18 22.15 0.29
CA ILE A 120 -19.48 21.56 0.57
C ILE A 120 -20.60 22.55 0.23
N ASN A 121 -20.36 23.84 0.49
CA ASN A 121 -21.24 24.96 0.11
C ASN A 121 -20.44 26.27 0.13
N GLU A 122 -21.07 27.41 -0.08
CA GLU A 122 -20.40 28.73 -0.11
C GLU A 122 -19.62 29.09 1.17
N LYS A 123 -19.94 28.47 2.31
CA LYS A 123 -19.34 28.79 3.61
C LYS A 123 -18.41 27.71 4.16
N TYR A 124 -18.58 26.46 3.73
CA TYR A 124 -17.88 25.31 4.30
C TYR A 124 -17.18 24.47 3.25
N GLY A 125 -15.94 24.19 3.48
CA GLY A 125 -15.14 23.25 2.72
C GLY A 125 -14.25 22.43 3.66
N TYR A 126 -13.69 21.35 3.16
CA TYR A 126 -12.65 20.61 3.87
C TYR A 126 -11.45 20.36 2.97
N VAL A 127 -10.32 20.14 3.61
CA VAL A 127 -9.04 19.89 2.93
C VAL A 127 -8.70 18.43 3.06
N VAL A 128 -8.53 17.77 1.92
CA VAL A 128 -7.96 16.41 1.89
C VAL A 128 -6.46 16.52 1.75
N ALA A 129 -5.73 15.99 2.72
CA ALA A 129 -4.27 15.99 2.73
C ALA A 129 -3.73 14.59 3.05
N PRO A 130 -2.52 14.25 2.57
CA PRO A 130 -1.85 13.04 3.00
C PRO A 130 -1.77 12.96 4.51
N LYS A 131 -2.06 11.79 5.08
CA LYS A 131 -1.91 11.56 6.52
C LYS A 131 -0.43 11.38 6.90
N GLY A 132 0.31 10.64 6.09
CA GLY A 132 1.74 10.47 6.28
C GLY A 132 2.22 9.03 6.20
N ILE A 133 2.48 8.37 7.33
CA ILE A 133 2.95 6.99 7.39
C ILE A 133 1.78 6.08 7.76
N VAL A 134 1.51 5.08 6.91
CA VAL A 134 0.42 4.12 7.07
C VAL A 134 1.01 2.74 7.33
N LEU A 135 0.66 2.14 8.47
CA LEU A 135 0.91 0.72 8.72
C LEU A 135 -0.23 -0.09 8.09
N ILE A 136 0.11 -1.04 7.23
CA ILE A 136 -0.83 -1.97 6.61
C ILE A 136 -0.49 -3.37 7.10
N VAL A 137 -1.40 -3.97 7.86
CA VAL A 137 -1.28 -5.35 8.36
C VAL A 137 -2.10 -6.26 7.47
N GLY A 138 -1.43 -7.21 6.80
CA GLY A 138 -2.05 -8.11 5.83
C GLY A 138 -2.52 -9.42 6.44
N SER A 139 -3.70 -9.88 6.03
CA SER A 139 -4.19 -11.24 6.33
C SER A 139 -3.42 -12.30 5.54
N SER A 140 -3.57 -13.57 5.94
CA SER A 140 -2.93 -14.70 5.25
C SER A 140 -3.77 -15.29 4.11
N ASN A 141 -5.06 -14.96 4.01
CA ASN A 141 -6.03 -15.63 3.15
C ASN A 141 -6.49 -14.82 1.94
N THR A 142 -5.97 -13.60 1.74
CA THR A 142 -6.33 -12.71 0.63
C THR A 142 -5.20 -11.72 0.35
N ILE A 143 -5.02 -11.32 -0.89
CA ILE A 143 -4.04 -10.30 -1.31
C ILE A 143 -4.70 -8.98 -1.69
N LEU A 144 -5.95 -9.02 -2.14
CA LEU A 144 -6.68 -7.88 -2.70
C LEU A 144 -6.75 -6.67 -1.75
N PRO A 145 -7.18 -6.80 -0.48
CA PRO A 145 -7.29 -5.67 0.42
C PRO A 145 -5.95 -4.99 0.69
N VAL A 146 -4.88 -5.78 0.79
CA VAL A 146 -3.52 -5.27 1.06
C VAL A 146 -3.01 -4.49 -0.14
N ILE A 147 -3.07 -5.06 -1.35
CA ILE A 147 -2.63 -4.40 -2.58
C ILE A 147 -3.43 -3.11 -2.80
N THR A 148 -4.75 -3.18 -2.60
CA THR A 148 -5.63 -2.01 -2.70
C THR A 148 -5.22 -0.92 -1.71
N SER A 149 -4.98 -1.28 -0.45
CA SER A 149 -4.55 -0.34 0.60
C SER A 149 -3.21 0.32 0.26
N ILE A 150 -2.25 -0.43 -0.26
CA ILE A 150 -0.95 0.09 -0.69
C ILE A 150 -1.13 1.13 -1.80
N ILE A 151 -1.90 0.80 -2.83
CA ILE A 151 -2.08 1.66 -3.99
C ILE A 151 -2.88 2.92 -3.64
N LEU A 152 -3.98 2.77 -2.90
CA LEU A 152 -4.76 3.93 -2.45
C LEU A 152 -3.95 4.82 -1.52
N SER A 153 -3.15 4.23 -0.62
CA SER A 153 -2.22 4.96 0.23
C SER A 153 -1.22 5.78 -0.59
N TYR A 154 -0.61 5.18 -1.62
CA TYR A 154 0.30 5.87 -2.54
C TYR A 154 -0.40 7.01 -3.30
N ILE A 155 -1.59 6.77 -3.87
CA ILE A 155 -2.34 7.81 -4.60
C ILE A 155 -2.65 8.99 -3.67
N CYS A 156 -3.04 8.71 -2.43
CA CYS A 156 -3.29 9.73 -1.40
C CYS A 156 -2.01 10.44 -0.89
N GLY A 157 -0.82 10.03 -1.34
CA GLY A 157 0.45 10.66 -0.94
C GLY A 157 1.01 10.17 0.39
N ASN A 158 0.65 8.95 0.81
CA ASN A 158 1.14 8.34 2.04
C ASN A 158 2.23 7.30 1.75
N VAL A 159 3.17 7.16 2.67
CA VAL A 159 4.16 6.08 2.68
C VAL A 159 3.56 4.87 3.38
N SER A 160 3.66 3.69 2.79
CA SER A 160 3.15 2.45 3.35
C SER A 160 4.25 1.62 3.98
N VAL A 161 3.99 1.14 5.18
CA VAL A 161 4.80 0.10 5.83
C VAL A 161 3.90 -1.13 5.97
N CYS A 162 4.31 -2.23 5.35
CA CYS A 162 3.48 -3.42 5.25
C CYS A 162 4.05 -4.53 6.11
N GLN A 163 3.25 -4.98 7.07
CA GLN A 163 3.46 -6.24 7.76
C GLN A 163 2.60 -7.30 7.07
N LEU A 164 3.24 -8.24 6.41
CA LEU A 164 2.58 -9.24 5.60
C LEU A 164 2.76 -10.63 6.20
N SER A 165 1.75 -11.47 6.03
CA SER A 165 1.88 -12.88 6.38
C SER A 165 2.98 -13.55 5.55
N ARG A 166 3.58 -14.63 6.09
CA ARG A 166 4.61 -15.38 5.39
C ARG A 166 4.11 -16.00 4.08
N LEU A 167 2.81 -16.32 4.02
CA LEU A 167 2.21 -16.98 2.87
C LEU A 167 2.10 -16.05 1.65
N ASN A 168 1.60 -14.84 1.84
CA ASN A 168 1.28 -13.95 0.70
C ASN A 168 2.29 -12.83 0.45
N LYS A 169 3.30 -12.68 1.33
CA LYS A 169 4.32 -11.62 1.20
C LYS A 169 5.02 -11.64 -0.16
N GLY A 170 5.43 -12.82 -0.63
CA GLY A 170 6.10 -12.98 -1.93
C GLY A 170 5.22 -12.51 -3.08
N ILE A 171 3.96 -12.90 -3.06
CA ILE A 171 2.95 -12.56 -4.07
C ILE A 171 2.69 -11.05 -4.12
N ILE A 172 2.44 -10.44 -2.96
CA ILE A 172 2.16 -9.00 -2.87
C ILE A 172 3.36 -8.19 -3.36
N LYS A 173 4.57 -8.55 -2.89
CA LYS A 173 5.80 -7.91 -3.35
C LYS A 173 6.00 -8.06 -4.85
N LYS A 174 5.80 -9.26 -5.39
CA LYS A 174 5.90 -9.54 -6.83
C LYS A 174 4.95 -8.68 -7.66
N PHE A 175 3.71 -8.49 -7.18
CA PHE A 175 2.75 -7.61 -7.83
C PHE A 175 3.23 -6.15 -7.81
N ILE A 176 3.58 -5.61 -6.65
CA ILE A 176 4.00 -4.21 -6.47
C ILE A 176 5.28 -3.89 -7.26
N ASP A 177 6.24 -4.82 -7.29
CA ASP A 177 7.49 -4.65 -8.05
C ASP A 177 7.28 -4.84 -9.58
N GLY A 178 6.25 -5.57 -9.98
CA GLY A 178 5.97 -5.89 -11.38
C GLY A 178 5.12 -4.87 -12.12
N ILE A 179 4.41 -3.98 -11.42
CA ILE A 179 3.58 -2.95 -12.03
C ILE A 179 4.41 -1.70 -12.41
N PRO A 180 4.08 -0.98 -13.51
CA PRO A 180 4.77 0.23 -13.95
C PRO A 180 4.34 1.44 -13.11
N SER A 181 4.78 1.51 -11.86
CA SER A 181 4.45 2.57 -10.93
C SER A 181 5.62 2.89 -10.02
N ASP A 182 5.75 4.15 -9.61
CA ASP A 182 6.73 4.58 -8.59
C ASP A 182 6.31 4.15 -7.17
N CYS A 183 5.15 3.50 -7.03
CA CYS A 183 4.58 3.08 -5.76
C CYS A 183 5.57 2.25 -4.93
N ASN A 184 6.33 1.36 -5.58
CA ASN A 184 7.32 0.49 -4.93
C ASN A 184 8.44 1.26 -4.19
N ASN A 185 8.66 2.54 -4.55
CA ASN A 185 9.64 3.38 -3.86
C ASN A 185 9.15 3.88 -2.50
N TYR A 186 7.83 3.80 -2.25
CA TYR A 186 7.16 4.30 -1.06
C TYR A 186 6.49 3.19 -0.24
N VAL A 187 6.85 1.93 -0.52
CA VAL A 187 6.36 0.75 0.21
C VAL A 187 7.53 0.06 0.90
N HIS A 188 7.40 -0.11 2.19
CA HIS A 188 8.35 -0.82 3.03
C HIS A 188 7.72 -2.10 3.56
N TYR A 189 8.51 -3.14 3.73
CA TYR A 189 8.03 -4.43 4.23
C TYR A 189 8.75 -4.77 5.53
N ILE A 190 7.99 -5.01 6.58
CA ILE A 190 8.48 -5.57 7.83
C ILE A 190 8.17 -7.07 7.89
N ASN A 191 9.13 -7.82 8.39
CA ASN A 191 9.07 -9.27 8.41
C ASN A 191 9.00 -9.78 9.85
N LEU A 192 7.96 -9.35 10.56
CA LEU A 192 7.71 -9.68 11.96
C LEU A 192 6.34 -10.34 12.05
N ASP A 193 6.21 -11.30 12.97
CA ASP A 193 4.98 -12.06 13.20
C ASP A 193 4.56 -11.88 14.65
N HIS A 194 3.40 -11.28 14.90
CA HIS A 194 2.89 -11.03 16.24
C HIS A 194 2.63 -12.31 17.06
N ASN A 195 2.57 -13.47 16.41
CA ASN A 195 2.44 -14.76 17.07
C ASN A 195 3.80 -15.37 17.49
N VAL A 196 4.92 -14.70 17.13
CA VAL A 196 6.26 -15.11 17.54
C VAL A 196 6.72 -14.19 18.67
N PRO A 197 6.97 -14.68 19.89
CA PRO A 197 7.27 -13.83 21.06
C PRO A 197 8.43 -12.85 20.88
N SER A 198 9.47 -13.25 20.14
CA SER A 198 10.62 -12.35 19.84
C SER A 198 10.22 -11.20 18.93
N ASP A 199 9.34 -11.46 17.96
CA ASP A 199 8.89 -10.49 16.98
C ASP A 199 7.80 -9.58 17.58
N GLU A 200 6.97 -10.13 18.47
CA GLU A 200 5.92 -9.42 19.19
C GLU A 200 6.48 -8.21 19.95
N ASN A 201 7.56 -8.40 20.70
CA ASN A 201 8.21 -7.32 21.45
C ASN A 201 8.72 -6.22 20.50
N ILE A 202 9.35 -6.60 19.39
CA ILE A 202 9.83 -5.64 18.39
C ILE A 202 8.65 -4.89 17.75
N LEU A 203 7.54 -5.57 17.46
CA LEU A 203 6.33 -4.94 16.94
C LEU A 203 5.75 -3.92 17.93
N LYS A 204 5.67 -4.25 19.22
CA LYS A 204 5.21 -3.31 20.26
C LYS A 204 6.10 -2.06 20.33
N GLU A 205 7.42 -2.23 20.27
CA GLU A 205 8.34 -1.10 20.21
C GLU A 205 8.13 -0.25 18.95
N LEU A 206 7.96 -0.86 17.79
CA LEU A 206 7.68 -0.14 16.53
C LEU A 206 6.36 0.62 16.58
N LEU A 207 5.31 0.04 17.19
CA LEU A 207 4.02 0.70 17.34
C LEU A 207 4.13 1.99 18.17
N VAL A 208 5.00 2.02 19.16
CA VAL A 208 5.24 3.20 20.00
C VAL A 208 6.22 4.20 19.37
N GLN A 209 7.27 3.73 18.70
CA GLN A 209 8.36 4.59 18.23
C GLN A 209 8.07 5.26 16.88
N VAL A 210 7.33 4.60 15.99
CA VAL A 210 7.00 5.16 14.68
C VAL A 210 5.76 6.04 14.80
N PRO A 211 5.79 7.28 14.30
CA PRO A 211 4.64 8.17 14.33
C PRO A 211 3.60 7.75 13.28
N TRP A 212 2.94 6.63 13.52
CA TRP A 212 1.88 6.12 12.65
C TRP A 212 0.74 7.13 12.55
N ASN A 213 0.36 7.48 11.34
CA ASN A 213 -0.77 8.37 11.09
C ASN A 213 -2.06 7.58 10.84
N VAL A 214 -1.92 6.34 10.35
CA VAL A 214 -3.02 5.40 10.12
C VAL A 214 -2.48 3.98 10.34
N ILE A 215 -3.27 3.13 10.98
CA ILE A 215 -3.04 1.69 11.06
C ILE A 215 -4.25 1.00 10.44
N ASN A 216 -4.00 0.24 9.38
CA ASN A 216 -5.01 -0.48 8.62
C ASN A 216 -4.78 -1.98 8.78
N VAL A 217 -5.66 -2.66 9.51
CA VAL A 217 -5.53 -4.08 9.83
C VAL A 217 -6.53 -4.90 9.03
N TRP A 218 -6.01 -5.76 8.18
CA TRP A 218 -6.76 -6.78 7.44
C TRP A 218 -6.49 -8.15 8.07
N GLY A 219 -7.03 -8.38 9.24
CA GLY A 219 -6.80 -9.61 10.02
C GLY A 219 -8.04 -10.06 10.76
N GLY A 220 -7.95 -11.23 11.38
CA GLY A 220 -8.95 -11.72 12.31
C GLY A 220 -8.96 -10.92 13.61
N GLU A 221 -9.86 -11.33 14.53
CA GLU A 221 -10.04 -10.68 15.83
C GLU A 221 -8.75 -10.61 16.65
N GLU A 222 -7.93 -11.65 16.64
CA GLU A 222 -6.66 -11.71 17.35
C GLU A 222 -5.68 -10.62 16.89
N ALA A 223 -5.49 -10.47 15.56
CA ALA A 223 -4.65 -9.42 15.00
C ALA A 223 -5.20 -8.04 15.33
N ASN A 224 -6.50 -7.83 15.17
CA ASN A 224 -7.14 -6.56 15.51
C ASN A 224 -6.90 -6.21 16.98
N ASN A 225 -7.13 -7.14 17.90
CA ASN A 225 -6.93 -6.92 19.33
C ASN A 225 -5.47 -6.58 19.65
N PHE A 226 -4.49 -7.27 19.04
CA PHE A 226 -3.08 -6.98 19.23
C PHE A 226 -2.74 -5.54 18.84
N TYR A 227 -3.15 -5.09 17.65
CA TYR A 227 -2.81 -3.74 17.18
C TYR A 227 -3.57 -2.65 17.95
N PHE A 228 -4.84 -2.85 18.29
CA PHE A 228 -5.60 -1.84 19.04
C PHE A 228 -5.16 -1.70 20.49
N GLN A 229 -4.59 -2.72 21.11
CA GLN A 229 -4.13 -2.66 22.50
C GLN A 229 -2.73 -2.05 22.65
N ASN A 230 -1.92 -2.01 21.59
CA ASN A 230 -0.52 -1.59 21.64
C ASN A 230 -0.22 -0.28 20.90
N VAL A 231 -1.22 0.51 20.54
CA VAL A 231 -1.10 1.82 19.87
C VAL A 231 -1.42 2.97 20.84
#